data_5a481d2beaa29ae2f80a8298b96c19a3
#
_entry.id   5a481d2beaa29ae2f80a8298b96c19a3
#
_cell.length_a   1.000
_cell.length_b   1.000
_cell.length_c   1.000
_cell.angle_alpha   90.00
_cell.angle_beta   90.00
_cell.angle_gamma   90.00
#
_symmetry.space_group_name_H-M   'P 1'
#
loop_
_entity.id
_entity.type
_entity.pdbx_description
1 polymer ?
#
loop_
_entity_poly.entity_id
_entity_poly.type
_entity_poly.pdbx_seq_one_letter_code
_entity_poly.pdbx_strand_id
1 'polypeptide(L)'
;RPDRPSLIDASSGRSLSVEESARLTRGLAWYFHSLGIGAEDRIVVCVPNSIWHFIIHAAASWIHAVTVPLSPLLPDKQRQEIYELVSPALIISADGHPVDGVSALPLSLIEERALQAVNQSPATWEPLTCYEQTAALVFTSGTSGKIRAAQLSHANLWWASQCFRDG
;
A
#
# COMPACT_ATOMS: atom_id res chain seq x y z
N ARG A 1 22.31 -8.44 -4.01
CA ARG A 1 22.85 -8.89 -2.71
C ARG A 1 21.75 -8.68 -1.68
N PRO A 2 21.34 -9.71 -0.92
CA PRO A 2 20.18 -9.66 -0.01
C PRO A 2 20.34 -8.66 1.14
N ASP A 3 21.57 -8.46 1.59
CA ASP A 3 21.99 -7.56 2.68
C ASP A 3 22.13 -6.08 2.28
N ARG A 4 21.97 -5.78 0.97
CA ARG A 4 22.07 -4.39 0.49
C ARG A 4 20.88 -3.56 0.97
N PRO A 5 21.08 -2.30 1.42
CA PRO A 5 19.99 -1.40 1.72
C PRO A 5 19.04 -1.23 0.54
N SER A 6 17.75 -1.38 0.80
CA SER A 6 16.67 -1.26 -0.19
C SER A 6 15.81 -0.02 0.07
N LEU A 7 15.43 0.17 1.33
CA LEU A 7 14.60 1.29 1.76
C LEU A 7 15.30 2.03 2.90
N ILE A 8 15.31 3.35 2.83
CA ILE A 8 15.86 4.21 3.89
C ILE A 8 14.79 5.23 4.25
N ASP A 9 14.41 5.26 5.51
CA ASP A 9 13.54 6.30 6.06
C ASP A 9 14.39 7.52 6.41
N ALA A 10 14.22 8.59 5.65
CA ALA A 10 15.02 9.80 5.81
C ALA A 10 14.74 10.54 7.14
N SER A 11 13.58 10.34 7.75
CA SER A 11 13.19 10.99 9.00
C SER A 11 13.77 10.32 10.23
N SER A 12 13.81 8.99 10.26
CA SER A 12 14.28 8.20 11.39
C SER A 12 15.69 7.63 11.19
N GLY A 13 16.23 7.66 9.97
CA GLY A 13 17.48 6.98 9.60
C GLY A 13 17.37 5.46 9.55
N ARG A 14 16.19 4.87 9.78
CA ARG A 14 15.97 3.43 9.70
C ARG A 14 16.15 2.96 8.26
N SER A 15 16.88 1.87 8.08
CA SER A 15 17.04 1.21 6.79
C SER A 15 16.58 -0.23 6.85
N LEU A 16 16.07 -0.74 5.73
CA LEU A 16 15.76 -2.15 5.51
C LEU A 16 16.61 -2.67 4.36
N SER A 17 17.13 -3.87 4.50
CA SER A 17 17.76 -4.59 3.41
C SER A 17 16.72 -5.08 2.39
N VAL A 18 17.19 -5.55 1.23
CA VAL A 18 16.32 -6.18 0.22
C VAL A 18 15.58 -7.38 0.82
N GLU A 19 16.29 -8.22 1.58
CA GLU A 19 15.72 -9.40 2.22
C GLU A 19 14.67 -9.04 3.28
N GLU A 20 14.96 -8.09 4.15
CA GLU A 20 14.00 -7.63 5.17
C GLU A 20 12.76 -7.03 4.53
N SER A 21 12.92 -6.19 3.50
CA SER A 21 11.81 -5.60 2.77
C SER A 21 10.92 -6.67 2.13
N ALA A 22 11.52 -7.67 1.50
CA ALA A 22 10.79 -8.79 0.88
C ALA A 22 10.04 -9.64 1.92
N ARG A 23 10.67 -9.91 3.06
CA ARG A 23 10.04 -10.68 4.16
C ARG A 23 8.86 -9.94 4.76
N LEU A 24 9.01 -8.65 5.04
CA LEU A 24 7.92 -7.82 5.57
C LEU A 24 6.78 -7.68 4.57
N THR A 25 7.09 -7.48 3.29
CA THR A 25 6.09 -7.43 2.21
C THR A 25 5.28 -8.71 2.15
N ARG A 26 5.93 -9.88 2.14
CA ARG A 26 5.26 -11.18 2.11
C ARG A 26 4.42 -11.41 3.36
N GLY A 27 4.93 -11.10 4.54
CA GLY A 27 4.19 -11.22 5.80
C GLY A 27 2.94 -10.35 5.81
N LEU A 28 3.06 -9.09 5.39
CA LEU A 28 1.92 -8.17 5.33
C LEU A 28 0.90 -8.58 4.27
N ALA A 29 1.34 -9.06 3.11
CA ALA A 29 0.46 -9.59 2.07
C ALA A 29 -0.34 -10.81 2.60
N TRP A 30 0.32 -11.71 3.34
CA TRP A 30 -0.35 -12.84 4.00
C TRP A 30 -1.37 -12.37 5.04
N TYR A 31 -1.04 -11.34 5.82
CA TYR A 31 -1.97 -10.75 6.77
C TYR A 31 -3.21 -10.16 6.06
N PHE A 32 -3.03 -9.38 5.00
CA PHE A 32 -4.14 -8.85 4.20
C PHE A 32 -5.01 -9.97 3.63
N HIS A 33 -4.39 -11.02 3.08
CA HIS A 33 -5.12 -12.19 2.59
C HIS A 33 -5.94 -12.88 3.70
N SER A 34 -5.40 -12.95 4.93
CA SER A 34 -6.12 -13.53 6.09
C SER A 34 -7.32 -12.70 6.54
N LEU A 35 -7.35 -11.40 6.20
CA LEU A 35 -8.51 -10.53 6.39
C LEU A 35 -9.56 -10.66 5.27
N GLY A 36 -9.34 -11.53 4.29
CA GLY A 36 -10.20 -11.71 3.14
C GLY A 36 -9.99 -10.69 2.02
N ILE A 37 -8.90 -9.90 2.10
CA ILE A 37 -8.56 -8.92 1.06
C ILE A 37 -7.86 -9.65 -0.10
N GLY A 38 -8.27 -9.36 -1.31
CA GLY A 38 -7.77 -10.00 -2.53
C GLY A 38 -7.76 -9.07 -3.74
N ALA A 39 -7.78 -9.68 -4.92
CA ALA A 39 -7.71 -8.95 -6.17
C ALA A 39 -8.82 -7.91 -6.30
N GLU A 40 -8.45 -6.73 -6.79
CA GLU A 40 -9.32 -5.57 -7.01
C GLU A 40 -9.90 -4.91 -5.74
N ASP A 41 -9.67 -5.46 -4.53
CA ASP A 41 -10.03 -4.78 -3.30
C ASP A 41 -9.19 -3.52 -3.12
N ARG A 42 -9.81 -2.43 -2.64
CA ARG A 42 -9.15 -1.14 -2.44
C ARG A 42 -8.70 -1.00 -1.02
N ILE A 43 -7.39 -0.75 -0.85
CA ILE A 43 -6.77 -0.42 0.44
C ILE A 43 -6.42 1.07 0.43
N VAL A 44 -7.13 1.86 1.21
CA VAL A 44 -6.77 3.27 1.41
C VAL A 44 -5.57 3.36 2.35
N VAL A 45 -4.55 4.11 1.94
CA VAL A 45 -3.31 4.31 2.67
C VAL A 45 -3.16 5.79 3.00
N CYS A 46 -3.64 6.18 4.19
CA CYS A 46 -3.64 7.56 4.68
C CYS A 46 -2.62 7.71 5.82
N VAL A 47 -1.35 7.51 5.50
CA VAL A 47 -0.22 7.56 6.45
C VAL A 47 0.87 8.50 5.96
N PRO A 48 1.71 9.05 6.85
CA PRO A 48 2.88 9.82 6.45
C PRO A 48 3.84 8.99 5.59
N ASN A 49 4.61 9.67 4.73
CA ASN A 49 5.65 9.01 3.96
C ASN A 49 6.66 8.33 4.89
N SER A 50 6.83 7.04 4.70
CA SER A 50 7.75 6.19 5.46
C SER A 50 8.08 4.93 4.67
N ILE A 51 9.00 4.11 5.17
CA ILE A 51 9.27 2.78 4.60
C ILE A 51 8.00 1.92 4.54
N TRP A 52 7.07 2.12 5.49
CA TRP A 52 5.82 1.36 5.56
C TRP A 52 4.87 1.70 4.42
N HIS A 53 4.89 2.92 3.92
CA HIS A 53 4.10 3.27 2.74
C HIS A 53 4.46 2.36 1.55
N PHE A 54 5.78 2.15 1.34
CA PHE A 54 6.27 1.24 0.31
C PHE A 54 5.90 -0.23 0.60
N ILE A 55 6.11 -0.71 1.83
CA ILE A 55 5.82 -2.10 2.22
C ILE A 55 4.32 -2.41 2.06
N ILE A 56 3.43 -1.49 2.44
CA ILE A 56 1.98 -1.64 2.27
C ILE A 56 1.62 -1.74 0.79
N HIS A 57 2.18 -0.85 -0.04
CA HIS A 57 1.92 -0.88 -1.48
C HIS A 57 2.43 -2.19 -2.13
N ALA A 58 3.64 -2.62 -1.80
CA ALA A 58 4.19 -3.88 -2.30
C ALA A 58 3.38 -5.10 -1.83
N ALA A 59 2.91 -5.11 -0.58
CA ALA A 59 2.07 -6.17 -0.03
C ALA A 59 0.69 -6.23 -0.71
N ALA A 60 0.06 -5.09 -0.95
CA ALA A 60 -1.19 -5.01 -1.71
C ALA A 60 -1.00 -5.52 -3.15
N SER A 61 0.10 -5.10 -3.80
CA SER A 61 0.46 -5.57 -5.14
C SER A 61 0.65 -7.08 -5.20
N TRP A 62 1.18 -7.71 -4.14
CA TRP A 62 1.37 -9.16 -4.06
C TRP A 62 0.08 -9.96 -4.23
N ILE A 63 -1.03 -9.42 -3.72
CA ILE A 63 -2.37 -10.04 -3.76
C ILE A 63 -3.30 -9.39 -4.78
N HIS A 64 -2.77 -8.51 -5.65
CA HIS A 64 -3.53 -7.73 -6.63
C HIS A 64 -4.62 -6.82 -6.04
N ALA A 65 -4.50 -6.44 -4.77
CA ALA A 65 -5.29 -5.37 -4.20
C ALA A 65 -4.80 -4.01 -4.72
N VAL A 66 -5.71 -3.07 -4.82
CA VAL A 66 -5.47 -1.73 -5.36
C VAL A 66 -5.19 -0.75 -4.22
N THR A 67 -4.04 -0.11 -4.21
CA THR A 67 -3.76 0.93 -3.21
C THR A 67 -4.36 2.28 -3.61
N VAL A 68 -4.85 2.99 -2.60
CA VAL A 68 -5.38 4.35 -2.74
C VAL A 68 -4.60 5.25 -1.78
N PRO A 69 -3.43 5.77 -2.20
CA PRO A 69 -2.63 6.64 -1.35
C PRO A 69 -3.31 8.00 -1.17
N LEU A 70 -3.46 8.42 0.08
CA LEU A 70 -4.02 9.71 0.44
C LEU A 70 -3.10 10.46 1.40
N SER A 71 -3.03 11.77 1.24
CA SER A 71 -2.32 12.61 2.21
C SER A 71 -3.07 12.63 3.54
N PRO A 72 -2.41 12.41 4.69
CA PRO A 72 -3.04 12.60 6.01
C PRO A 72 -3.46 14.05 6.28
N LEU A 73 -2.95 15.01 5.49
CA LEU A 73 -3.31 16.42 5.57
C LEU A 73 -4.56 16.76 4.74
N LEU A 74 -5.13 15.78 4.03
CA LEU A 74 -6.35 16.01 3.24
C LEU A 74 -7.54 16.29 4.19
N PRO A 75 -8.36 17.32 3.90
CA PRO A 75 -9.54 17.63 4.72
C PRO A 75 -10.49 16.43 4.84
N ASP A 76 -11.09 16.25 6.01
CA ASP A 76 -11.98 15.11 6.32
C ASP A 76 -13.10 14.95 5.29
N LYS A 77 -13.72 16.05 4.89
CA LYS A 77 -14.78 16.03 3.86
C LYS A 77 -14.29 15.43 2.55
N GLN A 78 -13.10 15.80 2.10
CA GLN A 78 -12.53 15.24 0.86
C GLN A 78 -12.14 13.79 1.01
N ARG A 79 -11.63 13.38 2.18
CA ARG A 79 -11.35 11.97 2.47
C ARG A 79 -12.62 11.15 2.41
N GLN A 80 -13.70 11.64 3.03
CA GLN A 80 -14.98 10.96 3.03
C GLN A 80 -15.54 10.80 1.61
N GLU A 81 -15.50 11.85 0.79
CA GLU A 81 -15.91 11.79 -0.61
C GLU A 81 -15.10 10.74 -1.41
N ILE A 82 -13.79 10.61 -1.13
CA ILE A 82 -12.95 9.58 -1.77
C ILE A 82 -13.34 8.19 -1.26
N TYR A 83 -13.57 8.01 0.04
CA TYR A 83 -13.98 6.71 0.61
C TYR A 83 -15.29 6.22 0.00
N GLU A 84 -16.27 7.10 -0.14
CA GLU A 84 -17.54 6.79 -0.81
C GLU A 84 -17.33 6.38 -2.27
N LEU A 85 -16.43 7.08 -2.98
CA LEU A 85 -16.13 6.80 -4.38
C LEU A 85 -15.41 5.46 -4.59
N VAL A 86 -14.45 5.12 -3.73
CA VAL A 86 -13.62 3.91 -3.91
C VAL A 86 -14.15 2.70 -3.16
N SER A 87 -15.07 2.87 -2.20
CA SER A 87 -15.61 1.78 -1.37
C SER A 87 -14.49 0.86 -0.87
N PRO A 88 -13.60 1.33 0.03
CA PRO A 88 -12.43 0.58 0.42
C PRO A 88 -12.77 -0.66 1.24
N ALA A 89 -12.04 -1.76 1.03
CA ALA A 89 -12.10 -2.95 1.87
C ALA A 89 -11.32 -2.76 3.19
N LEU A 90 -10.29 -1.91 3.16
CA LEU A 90 -9.47 -1.58 4.32
C LEU A 90 -9.00 -0.13 4.24
N ILE A 91 -8.97 0.54 5.40
CA ILE A 91 -8.32 1.85 5.58
C ILE A 91 -7.14 1.68 6.53
N ILE A 92 -5.97 2.16 6.13
CA ILE A 92 -4.78 2.25 7.00
C ILE A 92 -4.51 3.73 7.23
N SER A 93 -4.58 4.15 8.50
CA SER A 93 -4.33 5.54 8.90
C SER A 93 -3.33 5.61 10.05
N ALA A 94 -2.83 6.80 10.37
CA ALA A 94 -1.87 6.97 11.46
C ALA A 94 -2.44 6.50 12.81
N ASP A 95 -3.72 6.74 13.04
CA ASP A 95 -4.43 6.56 14.31
C ASP A 95 -5.56 5.51 14.26
N GLY A 96 -5.84 4.93 13.09
CA GLY A 96 -6.85 3.89 12.94
C GLY A 96 -8.29 4.36 13.16
N HIS A 97 -8.59 5.64 12.89
CA HIS A 97 -9.95 6.15 13.03
C HIS A 97 -10.93 5.38 12.14
N PRO A 98 -11.94 4.74 12.73
CA PRO A 98 -12.93 3.98 11.97
C PRO A 98 -13.74 4.90 11.07
N VAL A 99 -14.07 4.39 9.89
CA VAL A 99 -15.06 4.99 8.99
C VAL A 99 -16.25 4.05 8.91
N ASP A 100 -17.45 4.58 8.94
CA ASP A 100 -18.69 3.80 9.00
C ASP A 100 -18.70 2.62 8.00
N GLY A 101 -18.79 1.40 8.54
CA GLY A 101 -18.88 0.17 7.77
C GLY A 101 -17.57 -0.35 7.16
N VAL A 102 -16.43 0.33 7.38
CA VAL A 102 -15.13 -0.08 6.84
C VAL A 102 -14.13 -0.35 7.96
N SER A 103 -13.39 -1.44 7.87
CA SER A 103 -12.29 -1.75 8.79
C SER A 103 -11.18 -0.70 8.65
N ALA A 104 -10.85 -0.03 9.75
CA ALA A 104 -9.73 0.90 9.81
C ALA A 104 -8.68 0.38 10.80
N LEU A 105 -7.42 0.35 10.38
CA LEU A 105 -6.30 -0.13 11.18
C LEU A 105 -5.25 0.97 11.33
N PRO A 106 -4.71 1.16 12.54
CA PRO A 106 -3.60 2.08 12.75
C PRO A 106 -2.31 1.51 12.14
N LEU A 107 -1.44 2.40 11.67
CA LEU A 107 -0.15 2.02 11.09
C LEU A 107 0.67 1.15 12.06
N SER A 108 0.66 1.45 13.36
CA SER A 108 1.37 0.67 14.38
C SER A 108 0.94 -0.81 14.41
N LEU A 109 -0.35 -1.09 14.22
CA LEU A 109 -0.85 -2.46 14.13
C LEU A 109 -0.39 -3.14 12.83
N ILE A 110 -0.35 -2.42 11.72
CA ILE A 110 0.17 -2.94 10.44
C ILE A 110 1.64 -3.36 10.59
N GLU A 111 2.45 -2.53 11.26
CA GLU A 111 3.86 -2.82 11.57
C GLU A 111 4.01 -4.11 12.38
N GLU A 112 3.24 -4.21 13.46
CA GLU A 112 3.23 -5.39 14.32
C GLU A 112 2.82 -6.65 13.55
N ARG A 113 1.73 -6.58 12.79
CA ARG A 113 1.20 -7.72 12.03
C ARG A 113 2.12 -8.17 10.92
N ALA A 114 2.78 -7.23 10.22
CA ALA A 114 3.78 -7.57 9.22
C ALA A 114 4.92 -8.42 9.82
N LEU A 115 5.43 -8.02 10.98
CA LEU A 115 6.49 -8.75 11.69
C LEU A 115 6.04 -10.14 12.17
N GLN A 116 4.83 -10.25 12.73
CA GLN A 116 4.28 -11.52 13.20
C GLN A 116 4.02 -12.49 12.04
N ALA A 117 3.49 -12.00 10.94
CA ALA A 117 3.08 -12.82 9.80
C ALA A 117 4.26 -13.29 8.91
N VAL A 118 5.46 -12.74 9.09
CA VAL A 118 6.67 -13.18 8.35
C VAL A 118 6.89 -14.70 8.44
N ASN A 119 6.64 -15.28 9.61
CA ASN A 119 6.85 -16.71 9.84
C ASN A 119 5.59 -17.56 9.56
N GLN A 120 4.47 -16.93 9.26
CA GLN A 120 3.19 -17.60 9.00
C GLN A 120 2.92 -17.78 7.50
N SER A 121 3.48 -16.92 6.67
CA SER A 121 3.31 -17.01 5.22
C SER A 121 4.01 -18.25 4.66
N PRO A 122 3.36 -19.06 3.80
CA PRO A 122 3.99 -20.21 3.16
C PRO A 122 5.23 -19.78 2.36
N ALA A 123 6.33 -20.53 2.46
CA ALA A 123 7.56 -20.23 1.73
C ALA A 123 7.36 -20.28 0.20
N THR A 124 6.40 -21.08 -0.27
CA THR A 124 6.05 -21.27 -1.68
C THR A 124 4.97 -20.32 -2.17
N TRP A 125 4.53 -19.36 -1.33
CA TRP A 125 3.51 -18.40 -1.73
C TRP A 125 4.12 -17.30 -2.59
N GLU A 126 3.89 -17.39 -3.88
CA GLU A 126 4.41 -16.46 -4.88
C GLU A 126 3.40 -15.34 -5.15
N PRO A 127 3.88 -14.14 -5.54
CA PRO A 127 3.00 -13.06 -5.94
C PRO A 127 2.25 -13.43 -7.22
N LEU A 128 1.02 -12.96 -7.31
CA LEU A 128 0.26 -13.04 -8.54
C LEU A 128 0.95 -12.15 -9.61
N THR A 129 0.92 -12.58 -10.87
CA THR A 129 1.57 -11.84 -11.97
C THR A 129 0.53 -11.46 -13.02
N CYS A 130 0.04 -10.22 -12.97
CA CYS A 130 -0.81 -9.66 -14.02
C CYS A 130 -0.48 -8.17 -14.19
N TYR A 131 0.24 -7.85 -15.25
CA TYR A 131 0.75 -6.49 -15.49
C TYR A 131 -0.35 -5.47 -15.84
N GLU A 132 -1.45 -5.91 -16.42
CA GLU A 132 -2.52 -5.02 -16.87
C GLU A 132 -3.50 -4.63 -15.76
N GLN A 133 -3.49 -5.34 -14.63
CA GLN A 133 -4.37 -5.00 -13.51
C GLN A 133 -3.98 -3.68 -12.84
N THR A 134 -4.99 -3.01 -12.29
CA THR A 134 -4.81 -1.79 -11.53
C THR A 134 -4.00 -2.06 -10.26
N ALA A 135 -2.93 -1.30 -10.08
CA ALA A 135 -2.09 -1.34 -8.89
C ALA A 135 -2.42 -0.20 -7.91
N ALA A 136 -2.78 0.97 -8.45
CA ALA A 136 -3.09 2.13 -7.62
C ALA A 136 -4.10 3.08 -8.27
N LEU A 137 -4.87 3.77 -7.41
CA LEU A 137 -5.71 4.91 -7.76
C LEU A 137 -5.11 6.16 -7.11
N VAL A 138 -4.57 7.06 -7.92
CA VAL A 138 -3.94 8.30 -7.45
C VAL A 138 -4.86 9.47 -7.69
N PHE A 139 -5.34 10.08 -6.60
CA PHE A 139 -6.25 11.23 -6.68
C PHE A 139 -5.49 12.52 -6.91
N THR A 140 -6.01 13.34 -7.80
CA THR A 140 -5.49 14.68 -8.08
C THR A 140 -6.54 15.72 -7.65
N SER A 141 -6.06 16.86 -7.12
CA SER A 141 -6.87 18.04 -6.90
C SER A 141 -7.21 18.64 -8.26
N GLY A 142 -8.33 18.18 -8.86
CA GLY A 142 -8.76 18.69 -10.16
C GLY A 142 -9.03 20.20 -10.12
N THR A 143 -8.49 20.95 -11.06
CA THR A 143 -8.73 22.39 -11.25
C THR A 143 -10.20 22.73 -11.45
N SER A 144 -11.04 21.74 -11.72
CA SER A 144 -12.50 21.85 -11.93
C SER A 144 -13.34 21.60 -10.68
N GLY A 145 -12.74 21.44 -9.49
CA GLY A 145 -13.45 21.13 -8.25
C GLY A 145 -14.02 19.71 -8.15
N LYS A 146 -13.88 18.90 -9.18
CA LYS A 146 -14.27 17.48 -9.15
C LYS A 146 -13.10 16.60 -8.80
N ILE A 147 -13.29 15.70 -7.85
CA ILE A 147 -12.31 14.68 -7.49
C ILE A 147 -12.14 13.72 -8.68
N ARG A 148 -10.91 13.50 -9.09
CA ARG A 148 -10.55 12.58 -10.17
C ARG A 148 -9.39 11.68 -9.73
N ALA A 149 -9.43 10.42 -10.15
CA ALA A 149 -8.34 9.48 -9.94
C ALA A 149 -7.66 9.11 -11.26
N ALA A 150 -6.35 9.06 -11.25
CA ALA A 150 -5.58 8.35 -12.27
C ALA A 150 -5.47 6.88 -11.86
N GLN A 151 -5.83 5.99 -12.77
CA GLN A 151 -5.69 4.55 -12.59
C GLN A 151 -4.32 4.13 -13.13
N LEU A 152 -3.48 3.56 -12.28
CA LEU A 152 -2.17 3.07 -12.63
C LEU A 152 -2.15 1.55 -12.57
N SER A 153 -1.76 0.91 -13.68
CA SER A 153 -1.54 -0.54 -13.71
C SER A 153 -0.16 -0.92 -13.16
N HIS A 154 0.04 -2.20 -12.85
CA HIS A 154 1.37 -2.72 -12.51
C HIS A 154 2.37 -2.46 -13.64
N ALA A 155 1.96 -2.54 -14.91
CA ALA A 155 2.79 -2.20 -16.06
C ALA A 155 3.24 -0.73 -16.03
N ASN A 156 2.34 0.21 -15.72
CA ASN A 156 2.71 1.63 -15.61
C ASN A 156 3.79 1.85 -14.55
N LEU A 157 3.63 1.24 -13.36
CA LEU A 157 4.61 1.37 -12.27
C LEU A 157 5.95 0.73 -12.64
N TRP A 158 5.92 -0.44 -13.30
CA TRP A 158 7.13 -1.12 -13.74
C TRP A 158 7.88 -0.28 -14.78
N TRP A 159 7.21 0.23 -15.80
CA TRP A 159 7.82 1.11 -16.83
C TRP A 159 8.41 2.37 -16.21
N ALA A 160 7.69 3.02 -15.29
CA ALA A 160 8.22 4.19 -14.58
C ALA A 160 9.52 3.85 -13.85
N SER A 161 9.59 2.69 -13.17
CA SER A 161 10.80 2.27 -12.45
C SER A 161 12.00 2.04 -13.39
N GLN A 162 11.78 1.53 -14.62
CA GLN A 162 12.84 1.36 -15.62
C GLN A 162 13.41 2.70 -16.08
N CYS A 163 12.54 3.69 -16.35
CA CYS A 163 12.97 5.03 -16.76
C CYS A 163 13.91 5.70 -15.74
N PHE A 164 13.70 5.47 -14.44
CA PHE A 164 14.58 6.00 -13.39
C PHE A 164 15.90 5.22 -13.23
N ARG A 165 15.94 3.97 -13.68
CA ARG A 165 17.17 3.16 -13.62
C ARG A 165 18.17 3.53 -14.73
N ASP A 166 17.68 3.89 -15.90
CA ASP A 166 18.46 4.08 -17.12
C ASP A 166 18.84 5.57 -17.34
N GLY A 167 18.44 6.49 -16.45
CA GLY A 167 18.78 7.93 -16.39
C GLY A 167 19.82 8.21 -15.33
#